data_e4f855b99af953ffc1ffdcb48374e86c
#
_entry.id   e4f855b99af953ffc1ffdcb48374e86c
#
_cell.length_a   1.000
_cell.length_b   1.000
_cell.length_c   1.000
_cell.angle_alpha   90.00
_cell.angle_beta   90.00
_cell.angle_gamma   90.00
#
_symmetry.space_group_name_H-M   'P 1'
#
loop_
_entity.id
_entity.type
_entity.pdbx_description
1 polymer ?
#
loop_
_entity_poly.entity_id
_entity_poly.type
_entity_poly.pdbx_seq_one_letter_code
_entity_poly.pdbx_strand_id
1 'polypeptide(L)'
;DLSSYLNDGSIIGTAWGRTMKSFANYVSDLGVHNVKVVQINGKTNETSVPVGADDLSQAIARAGHGEAYVIPAPVAVDSAEIAEMLKKERNISAALTLARECQIALFGVGNLSRNTILYRSGSLKEEDFIELEEKGAVGDVCTCFFDARGEAVSSSFAKRRISITLEELKKIPCKIGVASGLEKKEALHAALLGEYINILYADEELGKELIAI
;
A
#
# COMPACT_ATOMS: atom_id res chain seq x y z
N ASP A 1 10.21 15.30 -1.30
CA ASP A 1 9.30 16.46 -1.18
C ASP A 1 7.89 16.15 -0.66
N LEU A 2 7.75 15.22 0.29
CA LEU A 2 6.43 14.94 0.88
C LEU A 2 5.78 16.20 1.47
N SER A 3 6.59 17.08 2.09
CA SER A 3 6.14 18.34 2.68
C SER A 3 5.38 19.25 1.72
N SER A 4 5.70 19.23 0.42
CA SER A 4 5.01 20.09 -0.57
C SER A 4 3.55 19.70 -0.82
N TYR A 5 3.12 18.53 -0.37
CA TYR A 5 1.75 18.02 -0.51
C TYR A 5 0.95 18.14 0.80
N LEU A 6 1.57 18.61 1.90
CA LEU A 6 0.99 18.60 3.24
C LEU A 6 0.54 19.98 3.71
N ASN A 7 -0.47 19.97 4.54
CA ASN A 7 -0.91 21.10 5.34
C ASN A 7 -1.09 20.65 6.79
N ASP A 8 -1.21 21.57 7.72
CA ASP A 8 -1.55 21.26 9.11
C ASP A 8 -2.85 20.44 9.17
N GLY A 9 -2.81 19.36 9.95
CA GLY A 9 -3.94 18.46 10.10
C GLY A 9 -4.17 17.49 8.94
N SER A 10 -3.29 17.42 7.93
CA SER A 10 -3.41 16.46 6.82
C SER A 10 -3.50 15.01 7.31
N ILE A 11 -4.34 14.21 6.64
CA ILE A 11 -4.45 12.77 6.87
C ILE A 11 -3.66 12.05 5.77
N ILE A 12 -2.68 11.25 6.16
CA ILE A 12 -1.75 10.56 5.27
C ILE A 12 -1.95 9.05 5.41
N GLY A 13 -2.31 8.39 4.35
CA GLY A 13 -2.36 6.93 4.28
C GLY A 13 -1.00 6.34 3.91
N THR A 14 -0.55 5.31 4.61
CA THR A 14 0.72 4.64 4.32
C THR A 14 0.53 3.14 4.16
N ALA A 15 1.22 2.55 3.18
CA ALA A 15 1.37 1.11 3.08
C ALA A 15 2.80 0.69 3.42
N TRP A 16 2.97 -0.55 3.87
CA TRP A 16 4.28 -1.10 4.15
C TRP A 16 4.99 -1.59 2.88
N GLY A 17 6.29 -1.85 2.99
CA GLY A 17 7.12 -2.38 1.92
C GLY A 17 8.60 -2.06 2.11
N ARG A 18 9.48 -2.78 1.41
CA ARG A 18 10.93 -2.57 1.51
C ARG A 18 11.33 -1.14 1.14
N THR A 19 10.79 -0.62 0.06
CA THR A 19 11.01 0.75 -0.40
C THR A 19 10.51 1.75 0.63
N MET A 20 9.33 1.50 1.21
CA MET A 20 8.72 2.36 2.21
C MET A 20 9.49 2.35 3.55
N LYS A 21 10.05 1.19 3.94
CA LYS A 21 10.95 1.09 5.08
C LYS A 21 12.21 1.93 4.88
N SER A 22 12.80 1.86 3.68
CA SER A 22 13.96 2.71 3.35
C SER A 22 13.60 4.19 3.39
N PHE A 23 12.44 4.57 2.87
CA PHE A 23 11.95 5.95 2.91
C PHE A 23 11.83 6.47 4.36
N ALA A 24 11.38 5.65 5.31
CA ALA A 24 11.24 6.05 6.71
C ALA A 24 12.54 6.60 7.35
N ASN A 25 13.70 6.10 6.88
CA ASN A 25 15.00 6.54 7.39
C ASN A 25 15.41 7.96 6.93
N TYR A 26 14.72 8.51 5.93
CA TYR A 26 15.01 9.82 5.34
C TYR A 26 13.93 10.86 5.62
N VAL A 27 12.90 10.49 6.39
CA VAL A 27 11.86 11.43 6.80
C VAL A 27 12.44 12.40 7.83
N SER A 28 12.44 13.67 7.50
CA SER A 28 12.84 14.79 8.37
C SER A 28 11.63 15.66 8.69
N ASP A 29 11.83 16.72 9.45
CA ASP A 29 10.79 17.70 9.76
C ASP A 29 10.04 18.11 8.49
N LEU A 30 8.72 17.95 8.51
CA LEU A 30 7.84 18.23 7.38
C LEU A 30 7.34 19.67 7.34
N GLY A 31 7.64 20.46 8.38
CA GLY A 31 7.22 21.86 8.47
C GLY A 31 5.69 22.05 8.64
N VAL A 32 4.99 20.98 9.01
CA VAL A 32 3.54 20.97 9.27
C VAL A 32 3.24 20.32 10.63
N HIS A 33 2.06 20.56 11.18
CA HIS A 33 1.68 20.09 12.52
C HIS A 33 0.35 19.32 12.49
N ASN A 34 0.16 18.49 13.54
CA ASN A 34 -1.08 17.76 13.78
C ASN A 34 -1.48 16.79 12.65
N VAL A 35 -0.51 16.26 11.90
CA VAL A 35 -0.81 15.27 10.86
C VAL A 35 -1.35 13.98 11.48
N LYS A 36 -2.27 13.32 10.79
CA LYS A 36 -2.72 11.97 11.11
C LYS A 36 -2.17 11.01 10.09
N VAL A 37 -1.39 10.05 10.52
CA VAL A 37 -0.82 9.04 9.63
C VAL A 37 -1.49 7.70 9.89
N VAL A 38 -2.17 7.13 8.90
CA VAL A 38 -2.91 5.90 9.06
C VAL A 38 -2.40 4.82 8.10
N GLN A 39 -2.28 3.58 8.58
CA GLN A 39 -2.04 2.44 7.71
C GLN A 39 -3.28 2.18 6.85
N ILE A 40 -3.08 1.93 5.55
CA ILE A 40 -4.15 1.66 4.59
C ILE A 40 -4.35 0.16 4.31
N ASN A 41 -3.48 -0.68 4.85
CA ASN A 41 -3.59 -2.13 4.84
C ASN A 41 -3.08 -2.74 6.16
N GLY A 42 -3.58 -3.92 6.50
CA GLY A 42 -3.16 -4.67 7.70
C GLY A 42 -1.71 -5.12 7.64
N LYS A 43 -1.21 -5.66 8.74
CA LYS A 43 0.19 -6.07 8.92
C LYS A 43 0.49 -7.42 8.28
N THR A 44 1.69 -7.58 7.74
CA THR A 44 2.23 -8.91 7.41
C THR A 44 2.76 -9.61 8.67
N ASN A 45 2.95 -10.92 8.57
CA ASN A 45 3.64 -11.67 9.61
C ASN A 45 5.14 -11.32 9.58
N GLU A 46 5.59 -10.51 10.52
CA GLU A 46 6.95 -9.96 10.57
C GLU A 46 8.03 -10.95 11.05
N THR A 47 7.65 -12.17 11.47
CA THR A 47 8.62 -13.14 12.00
C THR A 47 9.71 -13.53 11.01
N SER A 48 9.47 -13.39 9.71
CA SER A 48 10.43 -13.76 8.66
C SER A 48 10.97 -12.59 7.83
N VAL A 49 10.27 -11.44 7.78
CA VAL A 49 10.68 -10.27 6.97
C VAL A 49 10.25 -8.98 7.66
N PRO A 50 11.17 -8.25 8.33
CA PRO A 50 10.85 -6.95 8.92
C PRO A 50 10.49 -5.94 7.84
N VAL A 51 9.24 -5.49 7.79
CA VAL A 51 8.74 -4.57 6.76
C VAL A 51 8.55 -3.13 7.23
N GLY A 52 8.70 -2.89 8.54
CA GLY A 52 8.72 -1.54 9.10
C GLY A 52 7.44 -0.73 8.88
N ALA A 53 6.27 -1.40 8.82
CA ALA A 53 4.99 -0.70 8.62
C ALA A 53 4.71 0.34 9.70
N ASP A 54 4.96 -0.03 10.96
CA ASP A 54 4.79 0.88 12.09
C ASP A 54 5.88 1.95 12.10
N ASP A 55 7.11 1.60 11.70
CA ASP A 55 8.25 2.53 11.65
C ASP A 55 7.99 3.69 10.70
N LEU A 56 7.45 3.42 9.50
CA LEU A 56 7.12 4.47 8.53
C LEU A 56 6.04 5.41 9.04
N SER A 57 4.92 4.86 9.49
CA SER A 57 3.80 5.66 10.01
C SER A 57 4.24 6.53 11.19
N GLN A 58 5.03 5.95 12.10
CA GLN A 58 5.58 6.67 13.26
C GLN A 58 6.62 7.74 12.86
N ALA A 59 7.46 7.45 11.85
CA ALA A 59 8.45 8.42 11.37
C ALA A 59 7.76 9.65 10.78
N ILE A 60 6.77 9.46 9.92
CA ILE A 60 6.01 10.56 9.32
C ILE A 60 5.20 11.31 10.37
N ALA A 61 4.55 10.61 11.31
CA ALA A 61 3.79 11.24 12.38
C ALA A 61 4.68 12.12 13.28
N ARG A 62 5.85 11.64 13.68
CA ARG A 62 6.83 12.44 14.44
C ARG A 62 7.31 13.66 13.66
N ALA A 63 7.61 13.49 12.37
CA ALA A 63 8.10 14.57 11.50
C ALA A 63 7.04 15.64 11.21
N GLY A 64 5.77 15.30 11.31
CA GLY A 64 4.63 16.22 11.16
C GLY A 64 3.95 16.54 12.48
N HIS A 65 4.63 16.37 13.63
CA HIS A 65 4.12 16.67 14.97
C HIS A 65 2.69 16.18 15.22
N GLY A 66 2.41 14.92 14.83
CA GLY A 66 1.07 14.33 14.82
C GLY A 66 1.02 12.90 15.37
N GLU A 67 0.02 12.16 14.95
CA GLU A 67 -0.30 10.84 15.49
C GLU A 67 -0.32 9.77 14.40
N ALA A 68 0.12 8.55 14.75
CA ALA A 68 0.06 7.38 13.87
C ALA A 68 -1.06 6.42 14.31
N TYR A 69 -1.86 5.98 13.34
CA TYR A 69 -2.96 5.04 13.49
C TYR A 69 -2.65 3.76 12.74
N VAL A 70 -2.69 2.63 13.42
CA VAL A 70 -2.41 1.32 12.84
C VAL A 70 -3.71 0.54 12.64
N ILE A 71 -3.75 -0.36 11.65
CA ILE A 71 -4.80 -1.36 11.53
C ILE A 71 -4.37 -2.57 12.38
N PRO A 72 -5.00 -2.84 13.55
CA PRO A 72 -4.60 -3.93 14.44
C PRO A 72 -5.11 -5.28 13.93
N ALA A 73 -4.82 -5.61 12.68
CA ALA A 73 -5.22 -6.85 12.03
C ALA A 73 -4.14 -7.32 11.05
N PRO A 74 -4.05 -8.63 10.77
CA PRO A 74 -3.22 -9.15 9.70
C PRO A 74 -3.73 -8.65 8.34
N VAL A 75 -2.83 -8.57 7.35
CA VAL A 75 -3.16 -8.13 5.99
C VAL A 75 -4.13 -9.06 5.29
N ALA A 76 -4.07 -10.35 5.59
CA ALA A 76 -5.00 -11.37 5.13
C ALA A 76 -5.28 -12.39 6.25
N VAL A 77 -6.46 -12.95 6.24
CA VAL A 77 -6.95 -13.97 7.18
C VAL A 77 -7.36 -15.24 6.42
N ASP A 78 -7.73 -16.29 7.14
CA ASP A 78 -7.97 -17.60 6.53
C ASP A 78 -9.30 -17.72 5.77
N SER A 79 -10.29 -16.88 6.08
CA SER A 79 -11.56 -16.89 5.34
C SER A 79 -12.15 -15.49 5.14
N ALA A 80 -13.06 -15.38 4.16
CA ALA A 80 -13.77 -14.15 3.86
C ALA A 80 -14.67 -13.72 5.03
N GLU A 81 -15.29 -14.69 5.72
CA GLU A 81 -16.16 -14.44 6.88
C GLU A 81 -15.37 -13.80 8.03
N ILE A 82 -14.15 -14.32 8.32
CA ILE A 82 -13.26 -13.74 9.34
C ILE A 82 -12.88 -12.32 8.93
N ALA A 83 -12.54 -12.09 7.64
CA ALA A 83 -12.20 -10.75 7.16
C ALA A 83 -13.35 -9.76 7.37
N GLU A 84 -14.57 -10.15 7.02
CA GLU A 84 -15.76 -9.32 7.19
C GLU A 84 -16.10 -9.04 8.66
N MET A 85 -15.89 -10.02 9.54
CA MET A 85 -16.04 -9.83 10.99
C MET A 85 -15.01 -8.83 11.53
N LEU A 86 -13.74 -9.00 11.16
CA LEU A 86 -12.66 -8.10 11.60
C LEU A 86 -12.85 -6.67 11.09
N LYS A 87 -13.26 -6.49 9.85
CA LYS A 87 -13.55 -5.15 9.29
C LYS A 87 -14.67 -4.41 10.05
N LYS A 88 -15.57 -5.14 10.72
CA LYS A 88 -16.63 -4.58 11.56
C LYS A 88 -16.19 -4.35 13.01
N GLU A 89 -15.07 -4.90 13.42
CA GLU A 89 -14.53 -4.64 14.77
C GLU A 89 -14.23 -3.14 14.92
N ARG A 90 -14.55 -2.59 16.10
CA ARG A 90 -14.56 -1.14 16.34
C ARG A 90 -13.26 -0.44 15.96
N ASN A 91 -12.11 -0.95 16.40
CA ASN A 91 -10.84 -0.29 16.20
C ASN A 91 -10.33 -0.44 14.75
N ILE A 92 -10.59 -1.61 14.13
CA ILE A 92 -10.24 -1.87 12.72
C ILE A 92 -11.12 -1.02 11.81
N SER A 93 -12.43 -0.99 12.07
CA SER A 93 -13.39 -0.17 11.34
C SER A 93 -13.05 1.32 11.41
N ALA A 94 -12.67 1.81 12.59
CA ALA A 94 -12.25 3.21 12.77
C ALA A 94 -10.99 3.54 11.97
N ALA A 95 -9.97 2.66 12.00
CA ALA A 95 -8.74 2.84 11.22
C ALA A 95 -9.01 2.81 9.71
N LEU A 96 -9.83 1.86 9.22
CA LEU A 96 -10.22 1.78 7.81
C LEU A 96 -11.05 3.00 7.38
N THR A 97 -11.89 3.55 8.26
CA THR A 97 -12.63 4.79 7.99
C THR A 97 -11.68 5.96 7.84
N LEU A 98 -10.75 6.13 8.76
CA LEU A 98 -9.72 7.17 8.66
C LEU A 98 -8.86 7.02 7.39
N ALA A 99 -8.53 5.77 7.00
CA ALA A 99 -7.79 5.48 5.78
C ALA A 99 -8.53 5.93 4.50
N ARG A 100 -9.85 5.91 4.49
CA ARG A 100 -10.68 6.41 3.37
C ARG A 100 -10.75 7.94 3.31
N GLU A 101 -10.48 8.61 4.41
CA GLU A 101 -10.49 10.08 4.55
C GLU A 101 -9.14 10.73 4.23
N CYS A 102 -8.12 9.93 3.83
CA CYS A 102 -6.80 10.44 3.49
C CYS A 102 -6.87 11.44 2.33
N GLN A 103 -6.11 12.51 2.45
CA GLN A 103 -5.83 13.42 1.34
C GLN A 103 -4.64 12.94 0.50
N ILE A 104 -3.74 12.19 1.14
CA ILE A 104 -2.53 11.67 0.52
C ILE A 104 -2.40 10.18 0.86
N ALA A 105 -2.10 9.36 -0.14
CA ALA A 105 -1.68 7.97 0.04
C ALA A 105 -0.24 7.80 -0.44
N LEU A 106 0.62 7.20 0.39
CA LEU A 106 2.02 6.94 0.11
C LEU A 106 2.29 5.44 0.18
N PHE A 107 2.69 4.83 -0.92
CA PHE A 107 2.84 3.38 -1.02
C PHE A 107 3.84 2.95 -2.10
N GLY A 108 4.28 1.70 -2.00
CA GLY A 108 5.05 1.04 -3.05
C GLY A 108 4.14 0.27 -4.00
N VAL A 109 4.64 0.00 -5.22
CA VAL A 109 4.02 -0.94 -6.16
C VAL A 109 4.73 -2.28 -6.08
N GLY A 110 3.96 -3.36 -5.91
CA GLY A 110 4.43 -4.74 -5.98
C GLY A 110 4.18 -5.35 -7.36
N ASN A 111 5.07 -6.23 -7.81
CA ASN A 111 4.80 -7.13 -8.93
C ASN A 111 4.30 -8.48 -8.40
N LEU A 112 3.59 -9.26 -9.21
CA LEU A 112 3.21 -10.62 -8.83
C LEU A 112 4.44 -11.52 -8.92
N SER A 113 5.02 -11.88 -7.77
CA SER A 113 6.23 -12.70 -7.70
C SER A 113 6.31 -13.44 -6.36
N ARG A 114 6.85 -14.67 -6.39
CA ARG A 114 7.14 -15.45 -5.17
C ARG A 114 8.23 -14.82 -4.30
N ASN A 115 8.97 -13.83 -4.80
CA ASN A 115 9.95 -13.06 -4.04
C ASN A 115 9.35 -11.87 -3.27
N THR A 116 8.05 -11.61 -3.40
CA THR A 116 7.37 -10.52 -2.69
C THR A 116 7.26 -10.81 -1.19
N ILE A 117 7.09 -9.74 -0.42
CA ILE A 117 6.89 -9.83 1.03
C ILE A 117 5.60 -10.62 1.33
N LEU A 118 4.53 -10.37 0.60
CA LEU A 118 3.24 -11.07 0.76
C LEU A 118 3.39 -12.59 0.67
N TYR A 119 4.11 -13.08 -0.34
CA TYR A 119 4.33 -14.51 -0.52
C TYR A 119 5.29 -15.06 0.56
N ARG A 120 6.44 -14.42 0.76
CA ARG A 120 7.48 -14.87 1.70
C ARG A 120 7.04 -14.84 3.17
N SER A 121 6.12 -13.97 3.55
CA SER A 121 5.51 -13.93 4.88
C SER A 121 4.43 -14.99 5.09
N GLY A 122 4.03 -15.72 4.02
CA GLY A 122 2.90 -16.66 4.04
C GLY A 122 1.53 -15.98 4.05
N SER A 123 1.46 -14.66 3.90
CA SER A 123 0.19 -13.93 3.81
C SER A 123 -0.53 -14.21 2.49
N LEU A 124 0.23 -14.42 1.41
CA LEU A 124 -0.24 -14.92 0.12
C LEU A 124 0.20 -16.37 0.00
N LYS A 125 -0.74 -17.31 -0.03
CA LYS A 125 -0.48 -18.75 -0.15
C LYS A 125 -0.19 -19.12 -1.61
N GLU A 126 0.34 -20.33 -1.85
CA GLU A 126 0.61 -20.82 -3.21
C GLU A 126 -0.67 -20.90 -4.05
N GLU A 127 -1.78 -21.33 -3.45
CA GLU A 127 -3.07 -21.42 -4.14
C GLU A 127 -3.57 -20.03 -4.57
N ASP A 128 -3.36 -19.01 -3.73
CA ASP A 128 -3.71 -17.63 -4.05
C ASP A 128 -2.84 -17.08 -5.18
N PHE A 129 -1.54 -17.41 -5.16
CA PHE A 129 -0.59 -17.00 -6.19
C PHE A 129 -0.99 -17.57 -7.55
N ILE A 130 -1.28 -18.88 -7.61
CA ILE A 130 -1.72 -19.55 -8.84
C ILE A 130 -3.03 -18.96 -9.34
N GLU A 131 -4.03 -18.74 -8.47
CA GLU A 131 -5.30 -18.10 -8.84
C GLU A 131 -5.10 -16.71 -9.44
N LEU A 132 -4.22 -15.89 -8.84
CA LEU A 132 -3.91 -14.56 -9.32
C LEU A 132 -3.19 -14.59 -10.68
N GLU A 133 -2.24 -15.48 -10.86
CA GLU A 133 -1.50 -15.70 -12.11
C GLU A 133 -2.45 -16.13 -13.24
N GLU A 134 -3.32 -17.11 -13.01
CA GLU A 134 -4.35 -17.56 -13.96
C GLU A 134 -5.34 -16.47 -14.34
N LYS A 135 -5.61 -15.53 -13.43
CA LYS A 135 -6.49 -14.37 -13.66
C LYS A 135 -5.77 -13.16 -14.26
N GLY A 136 -4.49 -13.31 -14.60
CA GLY A 136 -3.72 -12.26 -15.27
C GLY A 136 -3.30 -11.11 -14.38
N ALA A 137 -3.19 -11.32 -13.06
CA ALA A 137 -2.66 -10.29 -12.18
C ALA A 137 -1.18 -10.02 -12.49
N VAL A 138 -0.80 -8.76 -12.63
CA VAL A 138 0.59 -8.34 -12.91
C VAL A 138 1.24 -7.66 -11.71
N GLY A 139 0.46 -7.09 -10.81
CA GLY A 139 0.96 -6.38 -9.66
C GLY A 139 -0.08 -6.04 -8.62
N ASP A 140 0.37 -5.39 -7.55
CA ASP A 140 -0.50 -4.89 -6.48
C ASP A 140 -0.11 -3.51 -5.99
N VAL A 141 -1.10 -2.79 -5.48
CA VAL A 141 -0.94 -1.64 -4.60
C VAL A 141 -1.76 -1.88 -3.33
N CYS A 142 -1.17 -1.61 -2.18
CA CYS A 142 -1.84 -1.80 -0.89
C CYS A 142 -2.47 -3.20 -0.73
N THR A 143 -1.82 -4.24 -1.28
CA THR A 143 -2.30 -5.65 -1.30
C THR A 143 -3.53 -5.91 -2.18
N CYS A 144 -3.87 -4.97 -3.04
CA CYS A 144 -4.95 -5.10 -4.02
C CYS A 144 -4.36 -5.40 -5.38
N PHE A 145 -4.59 -6.60 -5.91
CA PHE A 145 -4.06 -7.04 -7.19
C PHE A 145 -4.89 -6.51 -8.37
N PHE A 146 -4.20 -6.23 -9.48
CA PHE A 146 -4.77 -5.75 -10.73
C PHE A 146 -4.07 -6.41 -11.93
N ASP A 147 -4.78 -6.45 -13.06
CA ASP A 147 -4.29 -6.98 -14.33
C ASP A 147 -3.47 -5.94 -15.12
N ALA A 148 -2.97 -6.30 -16.30
CA ALA A 148 -2.15 -5.44 -17.16
C ALA A 148 -2.89 -4.18 -17.67
N ARG A 149 -4.24 -4.13 -17.57
CA ARG A 149 -5.05 -2.95 -17.92
C ARG A 149 -5.32 -2.06 -16.69
N GLY A 150 -4.84 -2.47 -15.51
CA GLY A 150 -5.13 -1.80 -14.26
C GLY A 150 -6.52 -2.12 -13.70
N GLU A 151 -7.19 -3.16 -14.18
CA GLU A 151 -8.49 -3.58 -13.63
C GLU A 151 -8.28 -4.49 -12.40
N ALA A 152 -9.13 -4.30 -11.39
CA ALA A 152 -9.05 -5.07 -10.15
C ALA A 152 -9.27 -6.58 -10.40
N VAL A 153 -8.34 -7.42 -9.93
CA VAL A 153 -8.48 -8.88 -10.03
C VAL A 153 -9.29 -9.41 -8.84
N SER A 154 -10.46 -9.98 -9.14
CA SER A 154 -11.28 -10.67 -8.14
C SER A 154 -10.71 -12.06 -7.85
N SER A 155 -10.32 -12.31 -6.61
CA SER A 155 -9.71 -13.58 -6.17
C SER A 155 -10.18 -13.98 -4.77
N SER A 156 -9.88 -15.20 -4.36
CA SER A 156 -10.10 -15.68 -2.99
C SER A 156 -9.28 -14.84 -2.00
N PHE A 157 -8.05 -14.46 -2.35
CA PHE A 157 -7.22 -13.56 -1.56
C PHE A 157 -7.89 -12.20 -1.37
N ALA A 158 -8.45 -11.60 -2.43
CA ALA A 158 -9.10 -10.29 -2.36
C ALA A 158 -10.25 -10.25 -1.34
N LYS A 159 -10.96 -11.36 -1.13
CA LYS A 159 -12.03 -11.48 -0.14
C LYS A 159 -11.53 -11.59 1.30
N ARG A 160 -10.30 -12.05 1.50
CA ARG A 160 -9.70 -12.34 2.82
C ARG A 160 -8.78 -11.24 3.34
N ARG A 161 -8.49 -10.21 2.55
CA ARG A 161 -7.58 -9.12 2.92
C ARG A 161 -8.26 -8.07 3.81
N ILE A 162 -7.44 -7.43 4.64
CA ILE A 162 -7.83 -6.28 5.46
C ILE A 162 -7.07 -5.06 4.94
N SER A 163 -7.70 -4.29 4.09
CA SER A 163 -7.16 -3.05 3.51
C SER A 163 -8.29 -2.22 2.90
N ILE A 164 -8.02 -0.99 2.51
CA ILE A 164 -8.89 -0.25 1.59
C ILE A 164 -8.93 -0.96 0.23
N THR A 165 -9.97 -0.69 -0.56
CA THR A 165 -10.12 -1.22 -1.92
C THR A 165 -9.43 -0.31 -2.95
N LEU A 166 -9.22 -0.81 -4.19
CA LEU A 166 -8.72 0.02 -5.27
C LEU A 166 -9.66 1.19 -5.59
N GLU A 167 -10.98 0.96 -5.51
CA GLU A 167 -11.98 2.01 -5.72
C GLU A 167 -11.94 3.09 -4.63
N GLU A 168 -11.62 2.71 -3.39
CA GLU A 168 -11.41 3.65 -2.30
C GLU A 168 -10.10 4.42 -2.47
N LEU A 169 -9.03 3.74 -2.89
CA LEU A 169 -7.73 4.35 -3.19
C LEU A 169 -7.85 5.39 -4.32
N LYS A 170 -8.60 5.11 -5.38
CA LYS A 170 -8.83 6.05 -6.50
C LYS A 170 -9.42 7.39 -6.03
N LYS A 171 -10.23 7.38 -4.97
CA LYS A 171 -10.87 8.59 -4.43
C LYS A 171 -9.90 9.49 -3.65
N ILE A 172 -8.74 8.98 -3.25
CA ILE A 172 -7.73 9.78 -2.56
C ILE A 172 -7.11 10.76 -3.56
N PRO A 173 -7.12 12.08 -3.26
CA PRO A 173 -6.69 13.10 -4.23
C PRO A 173 -5.22 12.97 -4.65
N CYS A 174 -4.32 12.74 -3.69
CA CYS A 174 -2.89 12.63 -3.91
C CYS A 174 -2.42 11.20 -3.65
N LYS A 175 -2.00 10.50 -4.70
CA LYS A 175 -1.58 9.10 -4.65
C LYS A 175 -0.11 9.01 -5.10
N ILE A 176 0.78 8.91 -4.12
CA ILE A 176 2.22 8.89 -4.32
C ILE A 176 2.72 7.45 -4.35
N GLY A 177 3.07 6.99 -5.54
CA GLY A 177 3.73 5.70 -5.74
C GLY A 177 5.24 5.83 -5.70
N VAL A 178 5.92 4.91 -4.99
CA VAL A 178 7.39 4.83 -4.96
C VAL A 178 7.81 3.45 -5.44
N ALA A 179 8.61 3.39 -6.48
CA ALA A 179 9.06 2.12 -7.07
C ALA A 179 10.50 2.19 -7.54
N SER A 180 11.20 1.05 -7.48
CA SER A 180 12.53 0.88 -8.06
C SER A 180 12.70 -0.54 -8.59
N GLY A 181 13.48 -0.67 -9.68
CA GLY A 181 13.77 -1.95 -10.34
C GLY A 181 12.89 -2.23 -11.55
N LEU A 182 13.53 -2.64 -12.65
CA LEU A 182 12.87 -2.90 -13.95
C LEU A 182 11.81 -4.03 -13.89
N GLU A 183 11.94 -4.94 -12.95
CA GLU A 183 10.98 -6.04 -12.74
C GLU A 183 9.58 -5.53 -12.35
N LYS A 184 9.43 -4.25 -12.03
CA LYS A 184 8.16 -3.61 -11.69
C LYS A 184 7.53 -2.83 -12.86
N LYS A 185 8.19 -2.77 -14.02
CA LYS A 185 7.75 -1.97 -15.16
C LYS A 185 6.30 -2.25 -15.54
N GLU A 186 5.94 -3.51 -15.74
CA GLU A 186 4.58 -3.92 -16.11
C GLU A 186 3.55 -3.57 -15.03
N ALA A 187 3.85 -3.91 -13.77
CA ALA A 187 2.96 -3.60 -12.65
C ALA A 187 2.78 -2.08 -12.47
N LEU A 188 3.84 -1.31 -12.66
CA LEU A 188 3.78 0.14 -12.52
C LEU A 188 3.01 0.79 -13.67
N HIS A 189 3.21 0.33 -14.91
CA HIS A 189 2.42 0.77 -16.06
C HIS A 189 0.92 0.50 -15.84
N ALA A 190 0.59 -0.71 -15.41
CA ALA A 190 -0.79 -1.08 -15.08
C ALA A 190 -1.38 -0.25 -13.94
N ALA A 191 -0.58 0.06 -12.90
CA ALA A 191 -1.03 0.92 -11.80
C ALA A 191 -1.31 2.36 -12.24
N LEU A 192 -0.57 2.88 -13.22
CA LEU A 192 -0.81 4.19 -13.85
C LEU A 192 -2.08 4.16 -14.70
N LEU A 193 -2.28 3.13 -15.55
CA LEU A 193 -3.50 2.94 -16.33
C LEU A 193 -4.75 2.83 -15.44
N GLY A 194 -4.61 2.13 -14.31
CA GLY A 194 -5.68 1.99 -13.33
C GLY A 194 -5.95 3.23 -12.49
N GLU A 195 -5.22 4.34 -12.71
CA GLU A 195 -5.33 5.60 -11.95
C GLU A 195 -5.07 5.45 -10.44
N TYR A 196 -4.29 4.44 -10.06
CA TYR A 196 -3.90 4.22 -8.66
C TYR A 196 -2.77 5.12 -8.20
N ILE A 197 -2.06 5.76 -9.12
CA ILE A 197 -0.93 6.66 -8.90
C ILE A 197 -1.15 7.92 -9.73
N ASN A 198 -0.96 9.09 -9.15
CA ASN A 198 -0.91 10.36 -9.87
C ASN A 198 0.40 11.13 -9.62
N ILE A 199 1.23 10.66 -8.69
CA ILE A 199 2.60 11.14 -8.48
C ILE A 199 3.49 9.91 -8.34
N LEU A 200 4.53 9.82 -9.16
CA LEU A 200 5.46 8.70 -9.19
C LEU A 200 6.87 9.15 -8.88
N TYR A 201 7.48 8.49 -7.91
CA TYR A 201 8.92 8.51 -7.68
C TYR A 201 9.52 7.16 -8.08
N ALA A 202 10.32 7.16 -9.13
CA ALA A 202 10.99 5.97 -9.65
C ALA A 202 12.50 6.23 -9.82
N ASP A 203 13.29 5.15 -9.83
CA ASP A 203 14.67 5.27 -10.28
C ASP A 203 14.73 5.64 -11.77
N GLU A 204 15.87 6.18 -12.20
CA GLU A 204 16.06 6.73 -13.55
C GLU A 204 15.83 5.68 -14.65
N GLU A 205 16.29 4.45 -14.43
CA GLU A 205 16.17 3.37 -15.41
C GLU A 205 14.73 2.95 -15.62
N LEU A 206 14.00 2.71 -14.52
CA LEU A 206 12.57 2.39 -14.56
C LEU A 206 11.75 3.56 -15.13
N GLY A 207 12.10 4.80 -14.79
CA GLY A 207 11.43 5.99 -15.31
C GLY A 207 11.58 6.13 -16.83
N LYS A 208 12.78 5.93 -17.39
CA LYS A 208 13.02 5.94 -18.84
C LYS A 208 12.22 4.88 -19.58
N GLU A 209 12.16 3.67 -19.03
CA GLU A 209 11.42 2.57 -19.61
C GLU A 209 9.88 2.78 -19.59
N LEU A 210 9.36 3.53 -18.63
CA LEU A 210 7.93 3.89 -18.57
C LEU A 210 7.55 4.98 -19.57
N ILE A 211 8.46 5.95 -19.82
CA ILE A 211 8.23 7.02 -20.80
C ILE A 211 8.29 6.48 -22.24
N ALA A 212 8.97 5.35 -22.45
CA ALA A 212 9.13 4.73 -23.78
C ALA A 212 7.93 3.85 -24.21
N ILE A 213 6.90 3.68 -23.35
CA ILE A 213 5.66 2.96 -23.66
C ILE A 213 4.65 3.93 -24.27
#